data_f854d4cd7174c7a777ebbb1283b5baf8
#
_entry.id   f854d4cd7174c7a777ebbb1283b5baf8
#
_cell.length_a   1.000
_cell.length_b   1.000
_cell.length_c   1.000
_cell.angle_alpha   90.00
_cell.angle_beta   90.00
_cell.angle_gamma   90.00
#
_symmetry.space_group_name_H-M   'P 1'
#
loop_
_entity.id
_entity.type
_entity.pdbx_description
1 polymer ?
#
loop_
_entity_poly.entity_id
_entity_poly.type
_entity_poly.pdbx_seq_one_letter_code
_entity_poly.pdbx_strand_id
1 'polypeptide(L)'
;MASDSVHPKLRAATTLKGGDRLAFVVPKDVLDEVVEGLGGCEETVLSETVCGGILDPNEVEAWVDRATRLLRFRVDPEDLRSELPIVADGLFRLLQQVTLAGSTTAEALVVRFLRRLIELRQMLSLDVEAAFSGDPAAKGYDEIVVAYPSIRALAVHRIAHELYDYGVPLLPRVMSEYAHDRTGIDIHPGAQIGQRFFIDHGTGIVVGETAVIGNRVRIYQGVTIGATSIKNGAALRGKKRHPTIEDDVTIYAGATILGGDTVIGAGSVIGGNVWLTHSVPPGSRVMAEAPRLLVKGSEGRALVDESMDVDWNI
;
A
#
# COMPACT_ATOMS: atom_id res chain seq x y z
N MET A 1 -11.56 5.75 -65.65
CA MET A 1 -11.63 6.86 -64.68
C MET A 1 -10.79 6.45 -63.50
N ALA A 2 -9.64 7.07 -63.33
CA ALA A 2 -8.62 6.71 -62.39
C ALA A 2 -9.00 7.25 -60.97
N SER A 3 -8.89 6.42 -59.96
CA SER A 3 -8.96 6.81 -58.56
C SER A 3 -7.56 7.26 -58.11
N ASP A 4 -7.42 8.56 -57.91
CA ASP A 4 -6.21 9.12 -57.30
C ASP A 4 -6.13 8.72 -55.83
N SER A 5 -5.21 7.82 -55.53
CA SER A 5 -4.79 7.54 -54.16
C SER A 5 -3.81 8.62 -53.72
N VAL A 6 -4.30 9.52 -52.88
CA VAL A 6 -3.46 10.53 -52.22
C VAL A 6 -2.66 9.82 -51.10
N HIS A 7 -1.41 9.47 -51.41
CA HIS A 7 -0.42 9.15 -50.39
C HIS A 7 0.02 10.45 -49.69
N PRO A 8 -0.14 10.60 -48.34
CA PRO A 8 0.42 11.75 -47.66
C PRO A 8 1.96 11.66 -47.69
N LYS A 9 2.58 12.69 -48.27
CA LYS A 9 4.04 12.88 -48.27
C LYS A 9 4.51 12.89 -46.80
N LEU A 10 5.31 11.92 -46.42
CA LEU A 10 6.07 11.90 -45.16
C LEU A 10 6.89 13.20 -45.09
N ARG A 11 6.49 14.12 -44.22
CA ARG A 11 7.28 15.30 -43.85
C ARG A 11 8.39 14.89 -42.90
N ALA A 12 9.50 15.63 -42.94
CA ALA A 12 10.71 15.39 -42.18
C ALA A 12 10.42 15.18 -40.70
N ALA A 13 11.01 14.15 -40.13
CA ALA A 13 10.84 13.79 -38.71
C ALA A 13 11.28 14.94 -37.79
N THR A 14 10.41 15.34 -36.89
CA THR A 14 10.71 16.32 -35.83
C THR A 14 11.60 15.66 -34.80
N THR A 15 12.76 16.26 -34.51
CA THR A 15 13.69 15.74 -33.48
C THR A 15 13.35 16.35 -32.13
N LEU A 16 13.12 15.51 -31.12
CA LEU A 16 12.93 15.94 -29.72
C LEU A 16 14.26 16.40 -29.08
N LYS A 17 14.19 17.21 -28.03
CA LYS A 17 15.35 17.50 -27.17
C LYS A 17 15.84 16.18 -26.56
N GLY A 18 16.86 15.56 -27.09
CA GLY A 18 17.36 14.23 -26.66
C GLY A 18 17.77 13.33 -27.83
N GLY A 19 17.46 13.70 -29.10
CA GLY A 19 17.94 12.98 -30.28
C GLY A 19 17.00 11.88 -30.79
N ASP A 20 15.87 11.61 -30.14
CA ASP A 20 14.90 10.63 -30.62
C ASP A 20 14.12 11.13 -31.83
N ARG A 21 13.98 10.27 -32.85
CA ARG A 21 13.18 10.56 -34.04
C ARG A 21 11.77 10.02 -33.86
N LEU A 22 10.78 10.92 -33.98
CA LEU A 22 9.38 10.49 -33.96
C LEU A 22 9.06 9.74 -35.28
N ALA A 23 8.48 8.54 -35.14
CA ALA A 23 7.99 7.75 -36.27
C ALA A 23 6.70 8.32 -36.85
N PHE A 24 5.98 9.14 -36.12
CA PHE A 24 4.75 9.82 -36.53
C PHE A 24 4.81 11.29 -36.14
N VAL A 25 4.40 12.15 -37.09
CA VAL A 25 4.32 13.60 -36.85
C VAL A 25 2.85 13.99 -36.79
N VAL A 26 2.43 14.48 -35.62
CA VAL A 26 1.06 14.98 -35.42
C VAL A 26 0.83 16.20 -36.34
N PRO A 27 -0.28 16.27 -37.12
CA PRO A 27 -0.66 17.47 -37.85
C PRO A 27 -0.74 18.67 -36.91
N LYS A 28 -0.25 19.84 -37.40
CA LYS A 28 -0.10 21.02 -36.55
C LYS A 28 -1.46 21.51 -35.99
N ASP A 29 -2.48 21.50 -36.81
CA ASP A 29 -3.84 21.89 -36.47
C ASP A 29 -4.41 21.00 -35.36
N VAL A 30 -4.21 19.69 -35.44
CA VAL A 30 -4.62 18.73 -34.37
C VAL A 30 -3.80 18.95 -33.11
N LEU A 31 -2.50 19.21 -33.26
CA LEU A 31 -1.63 19.47 -32.10
C LEU A 31 -2.07 20.75 -31.37
N ASP A 32 -2.31 21.84 -32.14
CA ASP A 32 -2.73 23.12 -31.58
C ASP A 32 -4.10 22.99 -30.87
N GLU A 33 -5.07 22.32 -31.50
CA GLU A 33 -6.39 22.04 -30.90
C GLU A 33 -6.29 21.25 -29.59
N VAL A 34 -5.49 20.17 -29.57
CA VAL A 34 -5.32 19.32 -28.39
C VAL A 34 -4.55 20.05 -27.29
N VAL A 35 -3.52 20.82 -27.62
CA VAL A 35 -2.77 21.64 -26.66
C VAL A 35 -3.65 22.70 -26.03
N GLU A 36 -4.48 23.38 -26.82
CA GLU A 36 -5.44 24.38 -26.32
C GLU A 36 -6.49 23.71 -25.41
N GLY A 37 -7.06 22.57 -25.86
CA GLY A 37 -8.07 21.82 -25.09
C GLY A 37 -7.54 21.20 -23.80
N LEU A 38 -6.30 20.72 -23.80
CA LEU A 38 -5.68 20.14 -22.60
C LEU A 38 -4.98 21.18 -21.71
N GLY A 39 -4.49 22.28 -22.32
CA GLY A 39 -3.79 23.35 -21.59
C GLY A 39 -4.72 24.39 -20.99
N GLY A 40 -5.98 24.45 -21.43
CA GLY A 40 -7.02 25.29 -20.85
C GLY A 40 -7.42 24.75 -19.47
N CYS A 41 -6.82 25.29 -18.42
CA CYS A 41 -7.12 24.95 -17.02
C CYS A 41 -8.46 25.50 -16.54
N GLU A 42 -9.42 25.75 -17.39
CA GLU A 42 -10.70 26.35 -16.97
C GLU A 42 -11.76 25.28 -16.75
N GLU A 43 -12.25 25.22 -15.49
CA GLU A 43 -13.49 24.56 -15.05
C GLU A 43 -13.54 23.02 -14.94
N THR A 44 -12.41 22.31 -14.86
CA THR A 44 -12.44 20.88 -14.52
C THR A 44 -11.86 20.60 -13.13
N VAL A 45 -12.32 19.53 -12.48
CA VAL A 45 -11.77 19.07 -11.18
C VAL A 45 -10.26 18.89 -11.27
N LEU A 46 -9.70 18.57 -12.44
CA LEU A 46 -8.27 18.43 -12.69
C LEU A 46 -7.53 19.78 -12.65
N SER A 47 -8.21 20.89 -13.01
CA SER A 47 -7.59 22.22 -13.05
C SER A 47 -7.31 22.80 -11.65
N GLU A 48 -8.13 22.48 -10.65
CA GLU A 48 -7.96 23.00 -9.29
C GLU A 48 -6.80 22.34 -8.54
N THR A 49 -6.43 21.13 -8.95
CA THR A 49 -5.49 20.28 -8.21
C THR A 49 -4.08 20.25 -8.80
N VAL A 50 -3.94 20.53 -10.09
CA VAL A 50 -2.78 20.11 -10.89
C VAL A 50 -1.91 21.26 -11.38
N CYS A 51 -2.39 22.51 -11.31
CA CYS A 51 -1.63 23.68 -11.78
C CYS A 51 -0.48 24.14 -10.86
N GLY A 52 -0.26 23.48 -9.70
CA GLY A 52 0.70 23.91 -8.67
C GLY A 52 1.99 23.08 -8.55
N GLY A 53 2.30 22.21 -9.51
CA GLY A 53 3.43 21.26 -9.40
C GLY A 53 3.02 20.01 -8.61
N ILE A 54 2.84 18.90 -9.34
CA ILE A 54 2.47 17.62 -8.75
C ILE A 54 3.75 16.87 -8.44
N LEU A 55 3.73 16.12 -7.32
CA LEU A 55 4.72 15.08 -7.09
C LEU A 55 4.81 14.18 -8.32
N ASP A 56 5.98 14.07 -8.94
CA ASP A 56 6.21 13.06 -9.97
C ASP A 56 6.22 11.66 -9.31
N PRO A 57 5.26 10.78 -9.64
CA PRO A 57 5.23 9.44 -9.08
C PRO A 57 6.54 8.67 -9.29
N ASN A 58 7.24 8.85 -10.42
CA ASN A 58 8.49 8.18 -10.69
C ASN A 58 9.63 8.66 -9.76
N GLU A 59 9.65 9.95 -9.42
CA GLU A 59 10.62 10.47 -8.42
C GLU A 59 10.32 9.90 -7.03
N VAL A 60 9.03 9.79 -6.66
CA VAL A 60 8.61 9.19 -5.39
C VAL A 60 9.02 7.71 -5.36
N GLU A 61 8.72 6.94 -6.40
CA GLU A 61 9.09 5.52 -6.50
C GLU A 61 10.59 5.31 -6.35
N ALA A 62 11.40 6.07 -7.11
CA ALA A 62 12.86 5.97 -7.06
C ALA A 62 13.40 6.30 -5.66
N TRP A 63 12.82 7.31 -4.99
CA TRP A 63 13.18 7.66 -3.62
C TRP A 63 12.78 6.58 -2.61
N VAL A 64 11.55 6.06 -2.71
CA VAL A 64 11.02 4.99 -1.84
C VAL A 64 11.89 3.74 -1.92
N ASP A 65 12.24 3.31 -3.13
CA ASP A 65 13.11 2.14 -3.33
C ASP A 65 14.48 2.34 -2.67
N ARG A 66 15.06 3.54 -2.77
CA ARG A 66 16.33 3.85 -2.12
C ARG A 66 16.20 3.90 -0.60
N ALA A 67 15.20 4.59 -0.07
CA ALA A 67 14.98 4.71 1.36
C ALA A 67 14.68 3.35 2.04
N THR A 68 13.84 2.52 1.41
CA THR A 68 13.50 1.20 1.94
C THR A 68 14.69 0.23 1.90
N ARG A 69 15.64 0.39 0.98
CA ARG A 69 16.88 -0.40 0.99
C ARG A 69 17.68 -0.20 2.27
N LEU A 70 17.72 1.03 2.80
CA LEU A 70 18.41 1.32 4.07
C LEU A 70 17.79 0.60 5.26
N LEU A 71 16.48 0.33 5.20
CA LEU A 71 15.77 -0.41 6.26
C LEU A 71 15.94 -1.93 6.11
N ARG A 72 15.86 -2.42 4.87
CA ARG A 72 15.75 -3.86 4.58
C ARG A 72 17.10 -4.57 4.56
N PHE A 73 18.14 -3.92 4.11
CA PHE A 73 19.43 -4.57 3.87
C PHE A 73 20.50 -4.09 4.83
N ARG A 74 21.49 -4.96 5.07
CA ARG A 74 22.74 -4.53 5.70
C ARG A 74 23.49 -3.64 4.73
N VAL A 75 23.82 -2.45 5.17
CA VAL A 75 24.59 -1.46 4.41
C VAL A 75 25.83 -1.15 5.22
N ASP A 76 27.00 -1.20 4.59
CA ASP A 76 28.24 -0.86 5.27
C ASP A 76 28.30 0.62 5.66
N PRO A 77 29.02 0.98 6.75
CA PRO A 77 29.06 2.36 7.23
C PRO A 77 29.55 3.38 6.19
N GLU A 78 30.46 3.00 5.29
CA GLU A 78 30.91 3.89 4.19
C GLU A 78 29.83 4.12 3.17
N ASP A 79 29.09 3.07 2.78
CA ASP A 79 27.96 3.17 1.87
C ASP A 79 26.82 3.98 2.51
N LEU A 80 26.59 3.82 3.83
CA LEU A 80 25.60 4.65 4.54
C LEU A 80 25.96 6.13 4.50
N ARG A 81 27.25 6.48 4.65
CA ARG A 81 27.70 7.87 4.55
C ARG A 81 27.48 8.49 3.18
N SER A 82 27.53 7.69 2.14
CA SER A 82 27.23 8.14 0.76
C SER A 82 25.75 8.14 0.43
N GLU A 83 24.97 7.16 0.91
CA GLU A 83 23.55 7.01 0.59
C GLU A 83 22.62 7.94 1.39
N LEU A 84 22.91 8.16 2.68
CA LEU A 84 22.06 9.01 3.54
C LEU A 84 21.92 10.44 3.02
N PRO A 85 22.98 11.14 2.54
CA PRO A 85 22.81 12.45 1.92
C PRO A 85 21.93 12.44 0.68
N ILE A 86 21.96 11.37 -0.13
CA ILE A 86 21.14 11.25 -1.33
C ILE A 86 19.67 11.04 -0.95
N VAL A 87 19.41 10.19 0.05
CA VAL A 87 18.05 9.98 0.58
C VAL A 87 17.52 11.27 1.19
N ALA A 88 18.35 12.02 1.93
CA ALA A 88 17.99 13.30 2.53
C ALA A 88 17.64 14.36 1.48
N ASP A 89 18.49 14.52 0.46
CA ASP A 89 18.27 15.47 -0.64
C ASP A 89 17.02 15.13 -1.46
N GLY A 90 16.82 13.82 -1.75
CA GLY A 90 15.61 13.35 -2.41
C GLY A 90 14.34 13.67 -1.62
N LEU A 91 14.32 13.37 -0.31
CA LEU A 91 13.17 13.73 0.54
C LEU A 91 12.96 15.24 0.58
N PHE A 92 14.03 16.02 0.72
CA PHE A 92 13.95 17.47 0.71
C PHE A 92 13.27 18.02 -0.54
N ARG A 93 13.69 17.54 -1.73
CA ARG A 93 13.08 17.93 -3.01
C ARG A 93 11.61 17.54 -3.11
N LEU A 94 11.24 16.34 -2.67
CA LEU A 94 9.84 15.90 -2.64
C LEU A 94 9.00 16.76 -1.69
N LEU A 95 9.53 17.13 -0.52
CA LEU A 95 8.85 18.01 0.42
C LEU A 95 8.66 19.44 -0.10
N GLN A 96 9.54 19.93 -0.98
CA GLN A 96 9.37 21.22 -1.64
C GLN A 96 8.26 21.24 -2.69
N GLN A 97 7.83 20.07 -3.19
CA GLN A 97 6.74 19.94 -4.16
C GLN A 97 5.36 19.92 -3.49
N VAL A 98 5.30 19.88 -2.17
CA VAL A 98 4.03 19.85 -1.42
C VAL A 98 3.93 21.05 -0.49
N THR A 99 2.69 21.48 -0.20
CA THR A 99 2.44 22.59 0.74
C THR A 99 2.43 22.05 2.16
N LEU A 100 3.51 22.26 2.89
CA LEU A 100 3.60 21.90 4.31
C LEU A 100 2.72 22.80 5.18
N ALA A 101 2.04 22.21 6.15
CA ALA A 101 1.21 22.97 7.08
C ALA A 101 2.05 23.61 8.22
N GLY A 102 1.65 24.80 8.65
CA GLY A 102 2.25 25.47 9.79
C GLY A 102 3.64 26.04 9.54
N SER A 103 4.47 26.12 10.59
CA SER A 103 5.82 26.67 10.56
C SER A 103 6.92 25.62 10.37
N THR A 104 6.54 24.37 10.08
CA THR A 104 7.50 23.27 9.90
C THR A 104 8.20 23.40 8.55
N THR A 105 9.53 23.38 8.54
CA THR A 105 10.31 23.47 7.30
C THR A 105 10.68 22.08 6.78
N ALA A 106 10.93 21.98 5.47
CA ALA A 106 11.37 20.75 4.85
C ALA A 106 12.68 20.21 5.46
N GLU A 107 13.63 21.12 5.80
CA GLU A 107 14.89 20.77 6.45
C GLU A 107 14.68 20.11 7.81
N ALA A 108 13.79 20.68 8.63
CA ALA A 108 13.48 20.14 9.95
C ALA A 108 12.86 18.73 9.85
N LEU A 109 11.96 18.53 8.87
CA LEU A 109 11.36 17.23 8.61
C LEU A 109 12.40 16.20 8.14
N VAL A 110 13.29 16.56 7.22
CA VAL A 110 14.37 15.68 6.77
C VAL A 110 15.24 15.24 7.93
N VAL A 111 15.70 16.18 8.78
CA VAL A 111 16.55 15.84 9.94
C VAL A 111 15.81 14.93 10.92
N ARG A 112 14.53 15.20 11.19
CA ARG A 112 13.67 14.37 12.04
C ARG A 112 13.54 12.96 11.46
N PHE A 113 13.25 12.85 10.18
CA PHE A 113 13.11 11.58 9.46
C PHE A 113 14.40 10.74 9.50
N LEU A 114 15.56 11.35 9.22
CA LEU A 114 16.83 10.64 9.26
C LEU A 114 17.13 10.00 10.63
N ARG A 115 16.83 10.71 11.71
CA ARG A 115 16.97 10.16 13.07
C ARG A 115 16.02 9.00 13.32
N ARG A 116 14.81 9.10 12.78
CA ARG A 116 13.77 8.08 12.93
C ARG A 116 14.06 6.78 12.18
N LEU A 117 14.87 6.82 11.11
CA LEU A 117 15.26 5.62 10.35
C LEU A 117 15.85 4.51 11.23
N ILE A 118 16.53 4.85 12.33
CA ILE A 118 17.11 3.88 13.25
C ILE A 118 16.02 3.01 13.88
N GLU A 119 14.97 3.65 14.40
CA GLU A 119 13.85 2.97 15.04
C GLU A 119 12.99 2.22 14.01
N LEU A 120 12.75 2.83 12.83
CA LEU A 120 12.01 2.17 11.74
C LEU A 120 12.70 0.88 11.29
N ARG A 121 14.04 0.89 11.23
CA ARG A 121 14.81 -0.32 10.93
C ARG A 121 14.66 -1.39 12.01
N GLN A 122 14.66 -1.01 13.28
CA GLN A 122 14.43 -1.93 14.38
C GLN A 122 13.02 -2.54 14.33
N MET A 123 12.00 -1.73 14.05
CA MET A 123 10.63 -2.20 13.88
C MET A 123 10.52 -3.20 12.72
N LEU A 124 11.11 -2.89 11.57
CA LEU A 124 11.09 -3.79 10.42
C LEU A 124 11.86 -5.10 10.71
N SER A 125 12.96 -5.05 11.46
CA SER A 125 13.68 -6.26 11.89
C SER A 125 12.79 -7.19 12.73
N LEU A 126 11.98 -6.62 13.62
CA LEU A 126 11.00 -7.39 14.40
C LEU A 126 9.89 -7.99 13.53
N ASP A 127 9.47 -7.30 12.47
CA ASP A 127 8.50 -7.84 11.51
C ASP A 127 9.10 -9.01 10.71
N VAL A 128 10.39 -8.93 10.33
CA VAL A 128 11.12 -10.03 9.69
C VAL A 128 11.25 -11.23 10.62
N GLU A 129 11.55 -11.03 11.91
CA GLU A 129 11.57 -12.11 12.91
C GLU A 129 10.20 -12.77 13.08
N ALA A 130 9.12 -11.96 13.05
CA ALA A 130 7.76 -12.48 13.13
C ALA A 130 7.40 -13.32 11.91
N ALA A 131 7.82 -12.89 10.70
CA ALA A 131 7.65 -13.65 9.47
C ALA A 131 8.40 -14.99 9.52
N PHE A 132 9.66 -14.99 9.97
CA PHE A 132 10.45 -16.22 10.10
C PHE A 132 9.85 -17.21 11.10
N SER A 133 9.32 -16.67 12.21
CA SER A 133 8.68 -17.52 13.23
C SER A 133 7.29 -18.00 12.81
N GLY A 134 6.64 -17.30 11.90
CA GLY A 134 5.26 -17.54 11.48
C GLY A 134 5.12 -18.38 10.23
N ASP A 135 6.13 -18.45 9.38
CA ASP A 135 6.13 -19.22 8.14
C ASP A 135 7.10 -20.40 8.22
N PRO A 136 6.59 -21.64 8.35
CA PRO A 136 7.45 -22.82 8.40
C PRO A 136 8.18 -23.13 7.07
N ALA A 137 7.79 -22.49 5.96
CA ALA A 137 8.47 -22.63 4.67
C ALA A 137 9.71 -21.74 4.56
N ALA A 138 9.86 -20.71 5.39
CA ALA A 138 10.99 -19.78 5.37
C ALA A 138 12.29 -20.49 5.78
N LYS A 139 13.31 -20.41 4.92
CA LYS A 139 14.61 -21.06 5.16
C LYS A 139 15.61 -20.15 5.88
N GLY A 140 15.36 -18.84 5.90
CA GLY A 140 16.23 -17.87 6.56
C GLY A 140 15.70 -16.43 6.43
N TYR A 141 16.29 -15.55 7.20
CA TYR A 141 15.96 -14.12 7.17
C TYR A 141 16.23 -13.47 5.82
N ASP A 142 17.28 -13.91 5.12
CA ASP A 142 17.66 -13.38 3.80
C ASP A 142 16.55 -13.63 2.77
N GLU A 143 15.94 -14.83 2.78
CA GLU A 143 14.82 -15.16 1.92
C GLU A 143 13.64 -14.23 2.17
N ILE A 144 13.28 -14.00 3.43
CA ILE A 144 12.18 -13.13 3.83
C ILE A 144 12.44 -11.68 3.37
N VAL A 145 13.63 -11.16 3.65
CA VAL A 145 13.99 -9.77 3.31
C VAL A 145 14.00 -9.53 1.81
N VAL A 146 14.48 -10.51 1.03
CA VAL A 146 14.63 -10.38 -0.42
C VAL A 146 13.33 -10.67 -1.17
N ALA A 147 12.62 -11.75 -0.78
CA ALA A 147 11.57 -12.33 -1.59
C ALA A 147 10.14 -11.95 -1.14
N TYR A 148 9.90 -11.71 0.16
CA TYR A 148 8.55 -11.53 0.65
C TYR A 148 7.97 -10.15 0.29
N PRO A 149 6.85 -10.10 -0.48
CA PRO A 149 6.18 -8.84 -0.81
C PRO A 149 5.72 -8.07 0.45
N SER A 150 5.33 -8.80 1.50
CA SER A 150 4.90 -8.22 2.77
C SER A 150 5.96 -7.35 3.44
N ILE A 151 7.22 -7.76 3.41
CA ILE A 151 8.33 -6.98 3.99
C ILE A 151 8.57 -5.70 3.18
N ARG A 152 8.38 -5.74 1.85
CA ARG A 152 8.41 -4.53 1.03
C ARG A 152 7.28 -3.58 1.39
N ALA A 153 6.05 -4.09 1.47
CA ALA A 153 4.87 -3.29 1.83
C ALA A 153 5.03 -2.66 3.22
N LEU A 154 5.49 -3.42 4.21
CA LEU A 154 5.73 -2.92 5.56
C LEU A 154 6.85 -1.89 5.62
N ALA A 155 7.95 -2.08 4.90
CA ALA A 155 9.03 -1.09 4.84
C ALA A 155 8.54 0.25 4.28
N VAL A 156 7.74 0.22 3.21
CA VAL A 156 7.12 1.43 2.65
C VAL A 156 6.12 2.04 3.63
N HIS A 157 5.23 1.22 4.20
CA HIS A 157 4.22 1.70 5.15
C HIS A 157 4.88 2.38 6.37
N ARG A 158 5.91 1.81 6.97
CA ARG A 158 6.58 2.39 8.13
C ARG A 158 7.16 3.77 7.84
N ILE A 159 7.74 3.98 6.64
CA ILE A 159 8.22 5.30 6.21
C ILE A 159 7.04 6.23 5.91
N ALA A 160 6.04 5.76 5.18
CA ALA A 160 4.88 6.57 4.79
C ALA A 160 4.06 7.02 6.01
N HIS A 161 3.89 6.13 7.01
CA HIS A 161 3.21 6.44 8.25
C HIS A 161 3.94 7.56 9.04
N GLU A 162 5.25 7.49 9.14
CA GLU A 162 6.04 8.52 9.80
C GLU A 162 5.89 9.89 9.15
N LEU A 163 5.91 9.95 7.81
CA LEU A 163 5.67 11.20 7.06
C LEU A 163 4.21 11.67 7.18
N TYR A 164 3.26 10.73 7.25
CA TYR A 164 1.85 11.04 7.50
C TYR A 164 1.66 11.69 8.88
N ASP A 165 2.29 11.15 9.92
CA ASP A 165 2.25 11.69 11.29
C ASP A 165 2.97 13.05 11.40
N TYR A 166 3.90 13.34 10.50
CA TYR A 166 4.49 14.69 10.39
C TYR A 166 3.56 15.68 9.69
N GLY A 167 2.40 15.24 9.21
CA GLY A 167 1.44 16.08 8.49
C GLY A 167 1.87 16.40 7.05
N VAL A 168 2.75 15.59 6.45
CA VAL A 168 3.14 15.75 5.05
C VAL A 168 1.96 15.37 4.16
N PRO A 169 1.44 16.28 3.33
CA PRO A 169 0.32 15.97 2.46
C PRO A 169 0.78 15.16 1.24
N LEU A 170 -0.12 14.39 0.65
CA LEU A 170 -0.01 13.68 -0.61
C LEU A 170 1.12 12.62 -0.67
N LEU A 171 2.37 12.98 -0.37
CA LEU A 171 3.53 12.09 -0.49
C LEU A 171 3.35 10.73 0.20
N PRO A 172 2.87 10.63 1.47
CA PRO A 172 2.64 9.33 2.11
C PRO A 172 1.62 8.48 1.36
N ARG A 173 0.59 9.10 0.75
CA ARG A 173 -0.42 8.38 -0.02
C ARG A 173 0.16 7.83 -1.33
N VAL A 174 0.93 8.61 -2.06
CA VAL A 174 1.61 8.15 -3.29
C VAL A 174 2.54 6.97 -3.00
N MET A 175 3.27 7.02 -1.87
CA MET A 175 4.11 5.90 -1.42
C MET A 175 3.30 4.64 -1.12
N SER A 176 2.14 4.80 -0.48
CA SER A 176 1.24 3.69 -0.16
C SER A 176 0.69 3.02 -1.43
N GLU A 177 0.25 3.83 -2.41
CA GLU A 177 -0.22 3.30 -3.70
C GLU A 177 0.89 2.60 -4.49
N TYR A 178 2.13 3.11 -4.44
CA TYR A 178 3.28 2.42 -5.01
C TYR A 178 3.48 1.01 -4.40
N ALA A 179 3.40 0.90 -3.06
CA ALA A 179 3.51 -0.39 -2.40
C ALA A 179 2.36 -1.32 -2.78
N HIS A 180 1.12 -0.79 -2.86
CA HIS A 180 -0.06 -1.52 -3.27
C HIS A 180 0.08 -2.08 -4.70
N ASP A 181 0.48 -1.26 -5.66
CA ASP A 181 0.71 -1.69 -7.05
C ASP A 181 1.72 -2.84 -7.15
N ARG A 182 2.81 -2.77 -6.38
CA ARG A 182 3.90 -3.75 -6.43
C ARG A 182 3.64 -5.05 -5.67
N THR A 183 2.74 -5.04 -4.70
CA THR A 183 2.56 -6.16 -3.75
C THR A 183 1.14 -6.68 -3.66
N GLY A 184 0.15 -5.93 -4.15
CA GLY A 184 -1.25 -6.22 -3.93
C GLY A 184 -1.71 -6.03 -2.46
N ILE A 185 -0.91 -5.36 -1.63
CA ILE A 185 -1.18 -5.09 -0.21
C ILE A 185 -1.46 -3.60 -0.05
N ASP A 186 -2.71 -3.24 0.23
CA ASP A 186 -3.17 -1.86 0.43
C ASP A 186 -3.20 -1.52 1.91
N ILE A 187 -2.22 -0.74 2.37
CA ILE A 187 -2.18 -0.22 3.74
C ILE A 187 -2.16 1.31 3.66
N HIS A 188 -3.23 1.95 4.15
CA HIS A 188 -3.28 3.41 4.22
C HIS A 188 -2.18 3.94 5.16
N PRO A 189 -1.46 5.02 4.82
CA PRO A 189 -0.36 5.53 5.64
C PRO A 189 -0.79 6.00 7.03
N GLY A 190 -2.07 6.34 7.23
CA GLY A 190 -2.62 6.68 8.55
C GLY A 190 -2.90 5.48 9.46
N ALA A 191 -2.83 4.25 8.97
CA ALA A 191 -3.02 3.05 9.80
C ALA A 191 -1.89 2.94 10.84
N GLN A 192 -2.26 2.73 12.11
CA GLN A 192 -1.31 2.49 13.20
C GLN A 192 -1.04 1.00 13.33
N ILE A 193 0.21 0.58 13.14
CA ILE A 193 0.59 -0.84 13.17
C ILE A 193 1.73 -1.04 14.17
N GLY A 194 1.50 -1.88 15.17
CA GLY A 194 2.47 -2.25 16.19
C GLY A 194 3.68 -3.01 15.65
N GLN A 195 4.45 -3.59 16.54
CA GLN A 195 5.66 -4.34 16.25
C GLN A 195 5.36 -5.83 16.02
N ARG A 196 6.27 -6.54 15.33
CA ARG A 196 6.14 -7.97 15.04
C ARG A 196 4.86 -8.30 14.25
N PHE A 197 4.49 -7.39 13.36
CA PHE A 197 3.35 -7.58 12.49
C PHE A 197 3.73 -8.48 11.32
N PHE A 198 2.99 -9.58 11.18
CA PHE A 198 3.26 -10.56 10.12
C PHE A 198 2.10 -10.63 9.12
N ILE A 199 2.42 -10.41 7.87
CA ILE A 199 1.53 -10.63 6.72
C ILE A 199 2.02 -11.86 5.98
N ASP A 200 1.19 -12.90 5.91
CA ASP A 200 1.45 -14.08 5.11
C ASP A 200 0.76 -13.98 3.74
N HIS A 201 1.48 -14.26 2.66
CA HIS A 201 1.12 -14.03 1.26
C HIS A 201 0.77 -12.57 0.96
N GLY A 202 -0.32 -12.06 1.47
CA GLY A 202 -0.70 -10.66 1.54
C GLY A 202 -1.57 -10.13 0.41
N THR A 203 -1.60 -10.74 -0.76
CA THR A 203 -2.39 -10.25 -1.90
C THR A 203 -3.85 -10.00 -1.51
N GLY A 204 -4.36 -8.81 -1.82
CA GLY A 204 -5.75 -8.42 -1.55
C GLY A 204 -6.03 -7.99 -0.11
N ILE A 205 -5.01 -7.77 0.71
CA ILE A 205 -5.17 -7.14 2.02
C ILE A 205 -5.53 -5.67 1.84
N VAL A 206 -6.49 -5.20 2.65
CA VAL A 206 -6.86 -3.78 2.74
C VAL A 206 -6.88 -3.36 4.21
N VAL A 207 -6.06 -2.36 4.57
CA VAL A 207 -6.03 -1.76 5.91
C VAL A 207 -6.34 -0.27 5.81
N GLY A 208 -7.49 0.14 6.35
CA GLY A 208 -7.98 1.51 6.23
C GLY A 208 -7.29 2.52 7.15
N GLU A 209 -7.43 3.82 6.81
CA GLU A 209 -6.75 4.98 7.43
C GLU A 209 -6.74 5.01 8.96
N THR A 210 -7.85 4.72 9.60
CA THR A 210 -7.98 4.83 11.05
C THR A 210 -7.92 3.48 11.76
N ALA A 211 -7.42 2.43 11.08
CA ALA A 211 -7.18 1.14 11.71
C ALA A 211 -6.08 1.27 12.79
N VAL A 212 -6.26 0.54 13.87
CA VAL A 212 -5.26 0.40 14.93
C VAL A 212 -4.98 -1.08 15.09
N ILE A 213 -3.74 -1.48 14.87
CA ILE A 213 -3.30 -2.88 14.95
C ILE A 213 -2.21 -2.96 16.00
N GLY A 214 -2.39 -3.83 16.98
CA GLY A 214 -1.47 -4.07 18.08
C GLY A 214 -0.20 -4.81 17.67
N ASN A 215 0.49 -5.34 18.67
CA ASN A 215 1.74 -6.07 18.47
C ASN A 215 1.48 -7.56 18.21
N ARG A 216 2.39 -8.23 17.49
CA ARG A 216 2.34 -9.68 17.22
C ARG A 216 1.06 -10.12 16.52
N VAL A 217 0.42 -9.22 15.78
CA VAL A 217 -0.75 -9.55 14.97
C VAL A 217 -0.30 -10.24 13.70
N ARG A 218 -1.05 -11.27 13.29
CA ARG A 218 -0.84 -12.02 12.06
C ARG A 218 -2.07 -11.93 11.17
N ILE A 219 -1.88 -11.61 9.90
CA ILE A 219 -2.95 -11.57 8.90
C ILE A 219 -2.55 -12.29 7.62
N TYR A 220 -3.52 -12.88 6.96
CA TYR A 220 -3.36 -13.63 5.72
C TYR A 220 -3.95 -12.88 4.53
N GLN A 221 -3.73 -13.39 3.32
CA GLN A 221 -4.21 -12.79 2.08
C GLN A 221 -5.73 -12.51 2.11
N GLY A 222 -6.14 -11.44 1.43
CA GLY A 222 -7.55 -11.07 1.27
C GLY A 222 -8.22 -10.51 2.52
N VAL A 223 -7.50 -10.32 3.63
CA VAL A 223 -8.06 -9.73 4.85
C VAL A 223 -8.39 -8.26 4.61
N THR A 224 -9.61 -7.84 5.03
CA THR A 224 -10.06 -6.45 4.98
C THR A 224 -10.32 -5.91 6.37
N ILE A 225 -9.62 -4.83 6.75
CA ILE A 225 -9.86 -4.05 7.97
C ILE A 225 -10.41 -2.69 7.50
N GLY A 226 -11.74 -2.60 7.38
CA GLY A 226 -12.44 -1.57 6.63
C GLY A 226 -13.49 -0.78 7.41
N ALA A 227 -14.14 0.17 6.74
CA ALA A 227 -15.28 0.91 7.26
C ALA A 227 -16.60 0.20 6.89
N THR A 228 -17.64 0.31 7.74
CA THR A 228 -18.97 -0.29 7.49
C THR A 228 -19.74 0.39 6.38
N SER A 229 -19.56 1.70 6.18
CA SER A 229 -20.25 2.49 5.17
C SER A 229 -19.45 3.72 4.80
N ILE A 230 -19.43 4.04 3.52
CA ILE A 230 -18.85 5.28 2.97
C ILE A 230 -19.94 6.31 2.62
N LYS A 231 -21.22 6.04 2.94
CA LYS A 231 -22.31 7.00 2.76
C LYS A 231 -21.99 8.24 3.61
N ASN A 232 -21.94 9.41 3.00
CA ASN A 232 -21.48 10.68 3.59
C ASN A 232 -19.97 10.71 3.89
N GLY A 233 -19.13 10.21 3.00
CA GLY A 233 -17.66 10.15 3.16
C GLY A 233 -17.03 11.46 3.66
N ALA A 234 -17.54 12.63 3.24
CA ALA A 234 -17.06 13.92 3.73
C ALA A 234 -17.27 14.12 5.25
N ALA A 235 -18.35 13.61 5.83
CA ALA A 235 -18.63 13.68 7.27
C ALA A 235 -17.79 12.68 8.11
N LEU A 236 -17.16 11.72 7.47
CA LEU A 236 -16.30 10.70 8.09
C LEU A 236 -14.81 11.07 8.08
N ARG A 237 -14.43 12.15 7.40
CA ARG A 237 -13.03 12.63 7.37
C ARG A 237 -12.56 12.95 8.79
N GLY A 238 -11.36 12.44 9.14
CA GLY A 238 -10.77 12.64 10.46
C GLY A 238 -11.43 11.90 11.63
N LYS A 239 -12.46 11.06 11.36
CA LYS A 239 -13.11 10.26 12.40
C LYS A 239 -12.65 8.81 12.35
N LYS A 240 -12.58 8.16 13.53
CA LYS A 240 -12.38 6.72 13.65
C LYS A 240 -13.52 5.98 12.92
N ARG A 241 -13.17 5.16 11.92
CA ARG A 241 -14.11 4.39 11.09
C ARG A 241 -13.66 2.99 10.73
N HIS A 242 -12.41 2.63 11.10
CA HIS A 242 -11.84 1.31 10.89
C HIS A 242 -11.57 0.62 12.23
N PRO A 243 -11.58 -0.72 12.28
CA PRO A 243 -11.45 -1.50 13.49
C PRO A 243 -10.17 -1.26 14.29
N THR A 244 -10.21 -1.71 15.54
CA THR A 244 -9.03 -1.90 16.38
C THR A 244 -8.80 -3.39 16.56
N ILE A 245 -7.59 -3.85 16.28
CA ILE A 245 -7.11 -5.21 16.46
C ILE A 245 -6.09 -5.17 17.59
N GLU A 246 -6.38 -5.85 18.69
CA GLU A 246 -5.46 -5.87 19.83
C GLU A 246 -4.28 -6.82 19.62
N ASP A 247 -3.40 -6.93 20.61
CA ASP A 247 -2.17 -7.74 20.55
C ASP A 247 -2.47 -9.25 20.34
N ASP A 248 -1.53 -9.96 19.71
CA ASP A 248 -1.55 -11.42 19.55
C ASP A 248 -2.74 -11.97 18.75
N VAL A 249 -3.44 -11.15 17.98
CA VAL A 249 -4.58 -11.59 17.16
C VAL A 249 -4.08 -12.23 15.85
N THR A 250 -4.75 -13.34 15.48
CA THR A 250 -4.56 -13.97 14.16
C THR A 250 -5.83 -13.86 13.33
N ILE A 251 -5.72 -13.35 12.08
CA ILE A 251 -6.84 -13.17 11.16
C ILE A 251 -6.56 -13.95 9.88
N TYR A 252 -7.31 -15.03 9.65
CA TYR A 252 -7.13 -15.91 8.49
C TYR A 252 -7.71 -15.33 7.20
N ALA A 253 -7.32 -15.97 6.10
CA ALA A 253 -7.55 -15.53 4.74
C ALA A 253 -9.00 -15.11 4.43
N GLY A 254 -9.16 -13.99 3.73
CA GLY A 254 -10.45 -13.51 3.26
C GLY A 254 -11.40 -12.97 4.34
N ALA A 255 -10.99 -12.93 5.61
CA ALA A 255 -11.81 -12.36 6.66
C ALA A 255 -12.00 -10.86 6.46
N THR A 256 -13.22 -10.36 6.72
CA THR A 256 -13.61 -8.96 6.60
C THR A 256 -14.07 -8.44 7.94
N ILE A 257 -13.38 -7.43 8.48
CA ILE A 257 -13.65 -6.81 9.78
C ILE A 257 -13.93 -5.33 9.55
N LEU A 258 -15.11 -4.86 9.91
CA LEU A 258 -15.59 -3.53 9.59
C LEU A 258 -16.06 -2.74 10.82
N GLY A 259 -15.83 -1.41 10.77
CA GLY A 259 -16.44 -0.46 11.70
C GLY A 259 -15.48 0.11 12.74
N GLY A 260 -15.60 1.43 12.99
CA GLY A 260 -14.70 2.17 13.89
C GLY A 260 -14.81 1.76 15.36
N ASP A 261 -15.95 1.25 15.76
CA ASP A 261 -16.22 0.79 17.14
C ASP A 261 -15.92 -0.71 17.32
N THR A 262 -15.58 -1.41 16.22
CA THR A 262 -15.25 -2.84 16.27
C THR A 262 -13.87 -3.04 16.86
N VAL A 263 -13.77 -3.82 17.91
CA VAL A 263 -12.53 -4.21 18.59
C VAL A 263 -12.40 -5.73 18.58
N ILE A 264 -11.31 -6.23 18.05
CA ILE A 264 -10.94 -7.64 18.16
C ILE A 264 -9.99 -7.79 19.33
N GLY A 265 -10.49 -8.41 20.41
CA GLY A 265 -9.77 -8.54 21.67
C GLY A 265 -8.51 -9.41 21.55
N ALA A 266 -7.53 -9.10 22.40
CA ALA A 266 -6.19 -9.71 22.38
C ALA A 266 -6.23 -11.24 22.38
N GLY A 267 -5.31 -11.87 21.64
CA GLY A 267 -5.18 -13.32 21.54
C GLY A 267 -6.32 -14.02 20.82
N SER A 268 -7.21 -13.27 20.15
CA SER A 268 -8.32 -13.85 19.40
C SER A 268 -7.87 -14.41 18.04
N VAL A 269 -8.62 -15.40 17.56
CA VAL A 269 -8.43 -16.03 16.24
C VAL A 269 -9.69 -15.83 15.41
N ILE A 270 -9.56 -15.18 14.27
CA ILE A 270 -10.64 -14.97 13.30
C ILE A 270 -10.40 -15.90 12.12
N GLY A 271 -11.30 -16.83 11.91
CA GLY A 271 -11.26 -17.83 10.84
C GLY A 271 -11.39 -17.22 9.45
N GLY A 272 -11.04 -18.01 8.44
CA GLY A 272 -11.12 -17.58 7.06
C GLY A 272 -12.54 -17.25 6.60
N ASN A 273 -12.66 -16.23 5.74
CA ASN A 273 -13.94 -15.74 5.17
C ASN A 273 -14.99 -15.31 6.20
N VAL A 274 -14.59 -15.07 7.45
CA VAL A 274 -15.48 -14.53 8.48
C VAL A 274 -15.79 -13.07 8.18
N TRP A 275 -17.07 -12.68 8.35
CA TRP A 275 -17.53 -11.30 8.20
C TRP A 275 -17.95 -10.74 9.56
N LEU A 276 -17.19 -9.79 10.11
CA LEU A 276 -17.42 -9.19 11.41
C LEU A 276 -17.71 -7.69 11.33
N THR A 277 -18.75 -7.28 12.03
CA THR A 277 -19.11 -5.86 12.21
C THR A 277 -19.30 -5.49 13.69
N HIS A 278 -18.90 -6.40 14.58
CA HIS A 278 -19.05 -6.25 16.04
C HIS A 278 -17.76 -6.69 16.72
N SER A 279 -17.54 -6.14 17.91
CA SER A 279 -16.40 -6.50 18.75
C SER A 279 -16.47 -7.95 19.24
N VAL A 280 -15.31 -8.56 19.46
CA VAL A 280 -15.16 -9.86 20.09
C VAL A 280 -14.25 -9.76 21.32
N PRO A 281 -14.58 -10.44 22.43
CA PRO A 281 -13.76 -10.42 23.63
C PRO A 281 -12.36 -11.02 23.39
N PRO A 282 -11.39 -10.72 24.25
CA PRO A 282 -10.06 -11.36 24.20
C PRO A 282 -10.14 -12.89 24.28
N GLY A 283 -9.22 -13.57 23.57
CA GLY A 283 -9.12 -15.02 23.53
C GLY A 283 -10.23 -15.74 22.78
N SER A 284 -11.05 -14.99 22.02
CA SER A 284 -12.16 -15.56 21.23
C SER A 284 -11.67 -16.32 20.00
N ARG A 285 -12.38 -17.39 19.65
CA ARG A 285 -12.26 -18.05 18.35
C ARG A 285 -13.55 -17.84 17.57
N VAL A 286 -13.49 -17.15 16.45
CA VAL A 286 -14.63 -16.84 15.57
C VAL A 286 -14.44 -17.57 14.26
N MET A 287 -15.37 -18.43 13.91
CA MET A 287 -15.34 -19.22 12.67
C MET A 287 -16.68 -19.13 11.97
N ALA A 288 -16.66 -19.13 10.64
CA ALA A 288 -17.88 -19.34 9.86
C ALA A 288 -18.31 -20.81 9.96
N GLU A 289 -19.62 -21.04 9.98
CA GLU A 289 -20.11 -22.41 9.81
C GLU A 289 -19.63 -22.98 8.48
N ALA A 290 -19.26 -24.27 8.47
CA ALA A 290 -18.85 -24.93 7.24
C ALA A 290 -19.99 -24.87 6.21
N PRO A 291 -19.74 -24.44 4.97
CA PRO A 291 -20.77 -24.47 3.95
C PRO A 291 -21.21 -25.90 3.66
N ARG A 292 -22.53 -26.12 3.50
CA ARG A 292 -23.03 -27.42 3.04
C ARG A 292 -22.52 -27.69 1.63
N LEU A 293 -21.73 -28.76 1.50
CA LEU A 293 -21.21 -29.21 0.22
C LEU A 293 -22.15 -30.27 -0.38
N LEU A 294 -22.63 -30.05 -1.58
CA LEU A 294 -23.37 -31.03 -2.36
C LEU A 294 -22.40 -31.72 -3.35
N VAL A 295 -21.95 -32.89 -3.01
CA VAL A 295 -21.12 -33.69 -3.93
C VAL A 295 -22.03 -34.57 -4.78
N LYS A 296 -22.04 -34.34 -6.12
CA LYS A 296 -22.77 -35.19 -7.09
C LYS A 296 -21.76 -36.06 -7.81
N GLY A 297 -22.02 -37.37 -7.81
CA GLY A 297 -21.28 -38.31 -8.64
C GLY A 297 -21.56 -38.11 -10.13
N SER A 298 -20.82 -38.81 -11.00
CA SER A 298 -20.96 -38.76 -12.46
C SER A 298 -22.36 -39.09 -12.97
N GLU A 299 -23.16 -39.83 -12.19
CA GLU A 299 -24.54 -40.16 -12.48
C GLU A 299 -25.58 -39.20 -11.86
N GLY A 300 -25.16 -38.04 -11.35
CA GLY A 300 -26.06 -37.04 -10.78
C GLY A 300 -26.66 -37.38 -9.40
N ARG A 301 -26.32 -38.52 -8.81
CA ARG A 301 -26.71 -38.92 -7.46
C ARG A 301 -25.87 -38.18 -6.43
N ALA A 302 -26.51 -37.56 -5.41
CA ALA A 302 -25.80 -37.01 -4.25
C ALA A 302 -25.03 -38.16 -3.55
N LEU A 303 -23.71 -37.98 -3.42
CA LEU A 303 -22.86 -39.04 -2.87
C LEU A 303 -22.76 -38.98 -1.36
N VAL A 304 -22.89 -37.83 -0.72
CA VAL A 304 -22.89 -37.67 0.74
C VAL A 304 -23.43 -36.30 1.17
N ASP A 305 -24.26 -36.26 2.22
CA ASP A 305 -24.55 -35.11 3.06
C ASP A 305 -23.87 -35.38 4.42
N GLU A 306 -22.55 -35.38 4.44
CA GLU A 306 -21.83 -35.41 5.72
C GLU A 306 -21.37 -33.99 6.04
N SER A 307 -21.87 -33.46 7.16
CA SER A 307 -21.20 -32.38 7.86
C SER A 307 -19.81 -32.91 8.22
N MET A 308 -18.81 -32.53 7.41
CA MET A 308 -17.43 -32.74 7.82
C MET A 308 -17.20 -31.94 9.08
N ASP A 309 -17.07 -32.62 10.23
CA ASP A 309 -16.40 -32.08 11.39
C ASP A 309 -14.95 -31.82 10.98
N VAL A 310 -14.69 -30.65 10.46
CA VAL A 310 -13.32 -30.21 10.19
C VAL A 310 -12.74 -29.83 11.54
N ASP A 311 -11.86 -30.64 12.05
CA ASP A 311 -11.05 -30.34 13.23
C ASP A 311 -10.11 -29.16 12.88
N TRP A 312 -10.53 -27.96 13.21
CA TRP A 312 -9.77 -26.73 13.03
C TRP A 312 -8.66 -26.60 14.11
N ASN A 313 -7.93 -27.65 14.37
CA ASN A 313 -6.69 -27.57 15.14
C ASN A 313 -5.58 -26.94 14.28
N ILE A 314 -5.72 -25.63 14.04
CA ILE A 314 -4.69 -24.79 13.44
C ILE A 314 -4.11 -23.89 14.54
#